data_c1ed895dfabbdbd34ba197ee6c89b6f5
#
_entry.id   c1ed895dfabbdbd34ba197ee6c89b6f5
#
_cell.length_a   1.000
_cell.length_b   1.000
_cell.length_c   1.000
_cell.angle_alpha   90.00
_cell.angle_beta   90.00
_cell.angle_gamma   90.00
#
_symmetry.space_group_name_H-M   'P 1'
#
loop_
_entity.id
_entity.type
_entity.pdbx_description
1 polymer ?
#
loop_
_entity_poly.entity_id
_entity_poly.type
_entity_poly.pdbx_seq_one_letter_code
_entity_poly.pdbx_strand_id
1 'polypeptide(L)'
;IGSRFGGGIKQLAPIGPNGEIIMDYSIYDALEAGFDKVVFVIRKDLEKDFKEIIGNRIEKEVEVAYAFQELDDIPEKFSGKFTGRTKPWGTGQAILCCKDVVDAPFLVINADDYYGKEAFKEAYSYLTNLPSTDIMQICMVSFVLKNTLSDNGGVTRGVCEVDGHGMLADIEETHNIEKEDGKAVIHKEDGDVFLDVDSPVSMNMWGITPEFFEILKTGFDEFLEKTESTDLKAEYLLPTMIGDLLSDGKLEVKVLQSHDQWFGVTYKEDKESVTAALRGLIEKGVYPSKLF
;
A
#
# COMPACT_ATOMS: atom_id res chain seq x y z
N ILE A 1 10.57 -0.26 3.29
CA ILE A 1 10.76 -0.72 4.70
C ILE A 1 11.10 0.51 5.52
N GLY A 2 10.19 0.89 6.43
CA GLY A 2 10.26 2.16 7.16
C GLY A 2 11.50 2.31 8.04
N SER A 3 12.07 3.51 8.02
CA SER A 3 13.31 3.92 8.71
C SER A 3 13.20 4.00 10.25
N ARG A 4 12.11 3.55 10.87
CA ARG A 4 11.81 3.80 12.29
C ARG A 4 12.27 2.72 13.28
N PHE A 5 13.14 1.78 12.84
CA PHE A 5 13.58 0.68 13.69
C PHE A 5 15.07 0.76 14.04
N GLY A 6 15.33 1.24 15.27
CA GLY A 6 16.55 0.91 15.96
C GLY A 6 16.51 -0.57 16.39
N GLY A 7 17.20 -1.45 15.64
CA GLY A 7 17.47 -2.81 16.09
C GLY A 7 16.60 -3.95 15.55
N GLY A 8 15.80 -3.75 14.52
CA GLY A 8 15.04 -4.84 13.89
C GLY A 8 14.01 -4.34 12.88
N ILE A 9 13.71 -5.14 11.86
CA ILE A 9 12.67 -4.82 10.88
C ILE A 9 11.32 -5.22 11.48
N LYS A 10 10.46 -4.27 11.84
CA LYS A 10 9.14 -4.48 12.50
C LYS A 10 8.22 -5.37 11.67
N GLN A 11 8.30 -5.24 10.35
CA GLN A 11 7.57 -6.05 9.39
C GLN A 11 7.91 -7.55 9.47
N LEU A 12 8.99 -7.90 10.18
CA LEU A 12 9.44 -9.28 10.38
C LEU A 12 8.97 -9.90 11.69
N ALA A 13 8.14 -9.21 12.47
CA ALA A 13 7.61 -9.79 13.70
C ALA A 13 6.71 -10.99 13.38
N PRO A 14 6.99 -12.20 13.89
CA PRO A 14 6.13 -13.35 13.68
C PRO A 14 4.74 -13.10 14.26
N ILE A 15 3.71 -13.43 13.49
CA ILE A 15 2.29 -13.31 13.86
C ILE A 15 1.52 -14.62 13.60
N GLY A 16 2.02 -15.46 12.70
CA GLY A 16 1.47 -16.77 12.42
C GLY A 16 2.03 -17.88 13.33
N PRO A 17 1.39 -19.06 13.38
CA PRO A 17 1.74 -20.16 14.27
C PRO A 17 3.09 -20.81 13.97
N ASN A 18 3.58 -20.74 12.72
CA ASN A 18 4.86 -21.31 12.29
C ASN A 18 5.92 -20.22 12.03
N GLY A 19 5.70 -19.01 12.53
CA GLY A 19 6.60 -17.90 12.34
C GLY A 19 6.34 -17.06 11.12
N GLU A 20 5.18 -17.24 10.49
CA GLU A 20 4.73 -16.41 9.37
C GLU A 20 4.62 -14.95 9.83
N ILE A 21 5.02 -14.04 8.95
CA ILE A 21 4.88 -12.59 9.11
C ILE A 21 3.66 -12.09 8.32
N ILE A 22 3.24 -10.85 8.54
CA ILE A 22 2.03 -10.29 7.88
C ILE A 22 2.13 -10.35 6.35
N MET A 23 3.31 -10.06 5.81
CA MET A 23 3.61 -10.12 4.38
C MET A 23 3.38 -11.52 3.77
N ASP A 24 3.60 -12.60 4.52
CA ASP A 24 3.40 -13.95 4.03
C ASP A 24 1.94 -14.22 3.68
N TYR A 25 1.01 -13.68 4.48
CA TYR A 25 -0.43 -13.79 4.19
C TYR A 25 -0.80 -13.01 2.93
N SER A 26 -0.27 -11.78 2.77
CA SER A 26 -0.51 -11.00 1.55
C SER A 26 0.05 -11.68 0.30
N ILE A 27 1.24 -12.28 0.38
CA ILE A 27 1.83 -13.05 -0.74
C ILE A 27 0.98 -14.31 -1.02
N TYR A 28 0.60 -15.04 0.02
CA TYR A 28 -0.25 -16.22 -0.12
C TYR A 28 -1.58 -15.87 -0.80
N ASP A 29 -2.26 -14.82 -0.38
CA ASP A 29 -3.52 -14.36 -0.96
C ASP A 29 -3.35 -13.89 -2.41
N ALA A 30 -2.25 -13.23 -2.73
CA ALA A 30 -1.92 -12.84 -4.09
C ALA A 30 -1.75 -14.07 -5.01
N LEU A 31 -1.01 -15.09 -4.56
CA LEU A 31 -0.83 -16.34 -5.31
C LEU A 31 -2.15 -17.09 -5.51
N GLU A 32 -2.97 -17.19 -4.46
CA GLU A 32 -4.31 -17.80 -4.54
C GLU A 32 -5.24 -17.05 -5.50
N ALA A 33 -5.07 -15.73 -5.65
CA ALA A 33 -5.83 -14.92 -6.60
C ALA A 33 -5.36 -15.09 -8.04
N GLY A 34 -4.11 -15.54 -8.27
CA GLY A 34 -3.54 -15.80 -9.58
C GLY A 34 -2.33 -14.93 -9.95
N PHE A 35 -1.86 -14.05 -9.07
CA PHE A 35 -0.60 -13.34 -9.30
C PHE A 35 0.57 -14.34 -9.28
N ASP A 36 1.53 -14.16 -10.16
CA ASP A 36 2.62 -15.12 -10.43
C ASP A 36 4.02 -14.56 -10.18
N LYS A 37 4.12 -13.29 -9.78
CA LYS A 37 5.38 -12.61 -9.49
C LYS A 37 5.26 -11.65 -8.32
N VAL A 38 6.29 -11.62 -7.47
CA VAL A 38 6.41 -10.65 -6.36
C VAL A 38 7.62 -9.76 -6.60
N VAL A 39 7.43 -8.45 -6.50
CA VAL A 39 8.52 -7.47 -6.57
C VAL A 39 8.67 -6.79 -5.21
N PHE A 40 9.83 -6.96 -4.59
CA PHE A 40 10.17 -6.28 -3.35
C PHE A 40 10.91 -4.97 -3.61
N VAL A 41 10.36 -3.87 -3.13
CA VAL A 41 11.04 -2.58 -3.14
C VAL A 41 11.78 -2.40 -1.82
N ILE A 42 13.09 -2.42 -1.88
CA ILE A 42 13.98 -2.34 -0.71
C ILE A 42 15.13 -1.36 -0.96
N ARG A 43 15.89 -1.03 0.07
CA ARG A 43 17.19 -0.36 -0.10
C ARG A 43 18.26 -1.38 -0.43
N LYS A 44 19.24 -0.98 -1.23
CA LYS A 44 20.32 -1.87 -1.69
C LYS A 44 21.15 -2.44 -0.53
N ASP A 45 21.40 -1.64 0.49
CA ASP A 45 22.15 -2.07 1.67
C ASP A 45 21.43 -3.16 2.51
N LEU A 46 20.11 -3.32 2.35
CA LEU A 46 19.32 -4.34 3.03
C LEU A 46 19.14 -5.62 2.21
N GLU A 47 19.60 -5.67 0.96
CA GLU A 47 19.34 -6.80 0.05
C GLU A 47 19.73 -8.14 0.64
N LYS A 48 20.95 -8.23 1.19
CA LYS A 48 21.48 -9.49 1.73
C LYS A 48 20.61 -9.99 2.88
N ASP A 49 20.39 -9.14 3.87
CA ASP A 49 19.65 -9.50 5.09
C ASP A 49 18.19 -9.81 4.76
N PHE A 50 17.58 -9.05 3.84
CA PHE A 50 16.23 -9.29 3.37
C PHE A 50 16.08 -10.63 2.66
N LYS A 51 17.03 -10.97 1.77
CA LYS A 51 17.05 -12.27 1.08
C LYS A 51 17.20 -13.42 2.05
N GLU A 52 18.10 -13.31 3.03
CA GLU A 52 18.31 -14.36 4.03
C GLU A 52 17.07 -14.62 4.89
N ILE A 53 16.31 -13.58 5.23
CA ILE A 53 15.18 -13.68 6.15
C ILE A 53 13.86 -14.00 5.41
N ILE A 54 13.63 -13.37 4.25
CA ILE A 54 12.38 -13.45 3.50
C ILE A 54 12.60 -13.99 2.09
N GLY A 55 13.45 -13.33 1.30
CA GLY A 55 13.56 -13.56 -0.14
C GLY A 55 13.75 -15.01 -0.50
N ASN A 56 14.78 -15.66 0.06
CA ASN A 56 15.12 -17.06 -0.22
C ASN A 56 13.99 -18.05 0.10
N ARG A 57 13.06 -17.68 0.96
CA ARG A 57 11.89 -18.49 1.30
C ARG A 57 10.80 -18.31 0.26
N ILE A 58 10.51 -17.08 -0.11
CA ILE A 58 9.46 -16.73 -1.08
C ILE A 58 9.88 -17.13 -2.51
N GLU A 59 11.16 -17.02 -2.85
CA GLU A 59 11.70 -17.47 -4.15
C GLU A 59 11.49 -18.97 -4.45
N LYS A 60 11.14 -19.77 -3.44
CA LYS A 60 10.79 -21.19 -3.65
C LYS A 60 9.35 -21.39 -4.09
N GLU A 61 8.50 -20.42 -3.81
CA GLU A 61 7.06 -20.50 -4.01
C GLU A 61 6.61 -19.72 -5.25
N VAL A 62 7.32 -18.64 -5.63
CA VAL A 62 6.94 -17.75 -6.71
C VAL A 62 8.15 -17.05 -7.32
N GLU A 63 8.03 -16.54 -8.55
CA GLU A 63 9.02 -15.65 -9.15
C GLU A 63 9.17 -14.38 -8.31
N VAL A 64 10.40 -14.03 -7.95
CA VAL A 64 10.73 -12.85 -7.16
C VAL A 64 11.70 -11.95 -7.91
N ALA A 65 11.40 -10.65 -7.92
CA ALA A 65 12.34 -9.62 -8.34
C ALA A 65 12.56 -8.59 -7.23
N TYR A 66 13.66 -7.85 -7.32
CA TYR A 66 14.02 -6.81 -6.37
C TYR A 66 14.20 -5.50 -7.10
N ALA A 67 13.52 -4.46 -6.64
CA ALA A 67 13.72 -3.07 -7.04
C ALA A 67 14.37 -2.30 -5.88
N PHE A 68 15.25 -1.38 -6.20
CA PHE A 68 16.01 -0.66 -5.18
C PHE A 68 15.62 0.81 -5.18
N GLN A 69 15.16 1.28 -4.02
CA GLN A 69 14.87 2.68 -3.79
C GLN A 69 16.06 3.35 -3.11
N GLU A 70 16.81 4.15 -3.87
CA GLU A 70 17.97 4.85 -3.35
C GLU A 70 17.78 6.38 -3.39
N LEU A 71 18.50 7.09 -2.53
CA LEU A 71 18.39 8.55 -2.42
C LEU A 71 19.01 9.29 -3.60
N ASP A 72 20.00 8.69 -4.22
CA ASP A 72 20.74 9.21 -5.37
C ASP A 72 20.19 8.73 -6.73
N ASP A 73 19.17 7.87 -6.69
CA ASP A 73 18.44 7.47 -7.91
C ASP A 73 17.47 8.58 -8.35
N ILE A 74 18.04 9.68 -8.79
CA ILE A 74 17.36 10.86 -9.33
C ILE A 74 18.02 11.27 -10.65
N PRO A 75 17.29 11.94 -11.56
CA PRO A 75 17.87 12.42 -12.81
C PRO A 75 19.11 13.29 -12.61
N GLU A 76 20.11 13.11 -13.47
CA GLU A 76 21.43 13.79 -13.36
C GLU A 76 21.32 15.32 -13.22
N LYS A 77 20.33 15.93 -13.89
CA LYS A 77 20.04 17.39 -13.79
C LYS A 77 19.76 17.88 -12.37
N PHE A 78 19.40 17.00 -11.43
CA PHE A 78 19.16 17.30 -10.03
C PHE A 78 20.31 16.84 -9.12
N SER A 79 21.37 16.28 -9.66
CA SER A 79 22.53 15.85 -8.87
C SER A 79 23.05 17.00 -8.01
N GLY A 80 23.21 16.74 -6.71
CA GLY A 80 23.67 17.73 -5.74
C GLY A 80 22.64 18.76 -5.27
N LYS A 81 21.42 18.82 -5.85
CA LYS A 81 20.37 19.75 -5.43
C LYS A 81 19.91 19.51 -3.98
N PHE A 82 19.86 18.25 -3.54
CA PHE A 82 19.29 17.84 -2.26
C PHE A 82 20.35 17.28 -1.30
N THR A 83 21.47 17.96 -1.20
CA THR A 83 22.59 17.51 -0.34
C THR A 83 22.15 17.39 1.12
N GLY A 84 22.49 16.25 1.74
CA GLY A 84 22.14 15.96 3.14
C GLY A 84 20.76 15.33 3.33
N ARG A 85 20.03 15.01 2.25
CA ARG A 85 18.78 14.26 2.35
C ARG A 85 19.03 12.85 2.89
N THR A 86 18.19 12.42 3.82
CA THR A 86 18.21 11.06 4.41
C THR A 86 16.85 10.36 4.30
N LYS A 87 15.80 11.11 3.93
CA LYS A 87 14.44 10.58 3.80
C LYS A 87 14.23 10.02 2.38
N PRO A 88 13.68 8.80 2.21
CA PRO A 88 13.27 8.29 0.89
C PRO A 88 12.35 9.24 0.16
N TRP A 89 12.30 9.14 -1.17
CA TRP A 89 11.54 10.07 -2.03
C TRP A 89 10.02 9.84 -2.01
N GLY A 90 9.53 8.81 -1.33
CA GLY A 90 8.11 8.51 -1.21
C GLY A 90 7.67 7.32 -2.06
N THR A 91 6.38 7.01 -1.96
CA THR A 91 5.79 5.80 -2.55
C THR A 91 5.73 5.84 -4.08
N GLY A 92 5.56 7.02 -4.68
CA GLY A 92 5.56 7.17 -6.15
C GLY A 92 6.92 6.82 -6.76
N GLN A 93 8.03 7.31 -6.15
CA GLN A 93 9.37 6.95 -6.61
C GLN A 93 9.70 5.47 -6.32
N ALA A 94 9.21 4.91 -5.20
CA ALA A 94 9.38 3.49 -4.90
C ALA A 94 8.79 2.61 -6.02
N ILE A 95 7.61 2.96 -6.53
CA ILE A 95 6.98 2.23 -7.64
C ILE A 95 7.77 2.46 -8.93
N LEU A 96 8.21 3.69 -9.20
CA LEU A 96 9.02 4.02 -10.39
C LEU A 96 10.30 3.16 -10.47
N CYS A 97 10.90 2.79 -9.33
CA CYS A 97 12.06 1.88 -9.29
C CYS A 97 11.74 0.47 -9.83
N CYS A 98 10.47 0.09 -9.96
CA CYS A 98 10.07 -1.21 -10.48
C CYS A 98 9.99 -1.29 -12.01
N LYS A 99 10.16 -0.18 -12.74
CA LYS A 99 9.92 -0.08 -14.19
C LYS A 99 10.67 -1.11 -15.05
N ASP A 100 11.87 -1.52 -14.61
CA ASP A 100 12.72 -2.45 -15.37
C ASP A 100 12.47 -3.93 -14.99
N VAL A 101 11.60 -4.19 -14.00
CA VAL A 101 11.30 -5.54 -13.50
C VAL A 101 9.82 -5.89 -13.54
N VAL A 102 8.96 -4.94 -13.95
CA VAL A 102 7.51 -5.11 -14.09
C VAL A 102 7.10 -4.75 -15.51
N ASP A 103 6.53 -5.73 -16.23
CA ASP A 103 6.15 -5.64 -17.64
C ASP A 103 4.68 -6.06 -17.89
N ALA A 104 3.92 -6.35 -16.84
CA ALA A 104 2.51 -6.71 -16.86
C ALA A 104 1.70 -5.87 -15.87
N PRO A 105 0.36 -5.84 -15.95
CA PRO A 105 -0.48 -5.22 -14.93
C PRO A 105 -0.13 -5.75 -13.53
N PHE A 106 -0.06 -4.87 -12.54
CA PHE A 106 0.46 -5.19 -11.22
C PHE A 106 -0.34 -4.53 -10.11
N LEU A 107 -0.24 -5.10 -8.91
CA LEU A 107 -0.86 -4.61 -7.70
C LEU A 107 0.18 -4.05 -6.75
N VAL A 108 -0.03 -2.85 -6.27
CA VAL A 108 0.79 -2.20 -5.23
C VAL A 108 0.12 -2.36 -3.88
N ILE A 109 0.89 -2.82 -2.89
CA ILE A 109 0.45 -2.95 -1.50
C ILE A 109 1.55 -2.49 -0.54
N ASN A 110 1.18 -2.15 0.69
CA ASN A 110 2.13 -1.97 1.78
C ASN A 110 2.58 -3.35 2.31
N ALA A 111 3.86 -3.45 2.62
CA ALA A 111 4.46 -4.72 3.06
C ALA A 111 4.11 -5.11 4.51
N ASP A 112 3.56 -4.18 5.28
CA ASP A 112 3.21 -4.33 6.70
C ASP A 112 1.70 -4.35 6.96
N ASP A 113 0.91 -4.47 5.90
CA ASP A 113 -0.54 -4.53 5.95
C ASP A 113 -1.08 -5.91 5.52
N TYR A 114 -2.15 -6.34 6.16
CA TYR A 114 -2.96 -7.47 5.77
C TYR A 114 -4.24 -6.98 5.09
N TYR A 115 -4.53 -7.51 3.91
CA TYR A 115 -5.63 -7.04 3.06
C TYR A 115 -6.78 -8.06 2.91
N GLY A 116 -6.51 -9.36 3.15
CA GLY A 116 -7.49 -10.42 2.98
C GLY A 116 -7.67 -10.90 1.54
N LYS A 117 -8.30 -12.07 1.40
CA LYS A 117 -8.40 -12.80 0.12
C LYS A 117 -9.28 -12.13 -0.92
N GLU A 118 -10.40 -11.51 -0.48
CA GLU A 118 -11.35 -10.86 -1.39
C GLU A 118 -10.66 -9.71 -2.14
N ALA A 119 -9.89 -8.90 -1.42
CA ALA A 119 -9.18 -7.76 -2.00
C ALA A 119 -8.26 -8.16 -3.17
N PHE A 120 -7.48 -9.23 -3.01
CA PHE A 120 -6.60 -9.71 -4.08
C PHE A 120 -7.36 -10.30 -5.27
N LYS A 121 -8.47 -11.02 -5.02
CA LYS A 121 -9.32 -11.58 -6.08
C LYS A 121 -9.96 -10.50 -6.93
N GLU A 122 -10.53 -9.48 -6.30
CA GLU A 122 -11.14 -8.35 -6.99
C GLU A 122 -10.12 -7.60 -7.84
N ALA A 123 -8.93 -7.31 -7.27
CA ALA A 123 -7.84 -6.66 -8.00
C ALA A 123 -7.37 -7.50 -9.19
N TYR A 124 -7.12 -8.80 -9.00
CA TYR A 124 -6.68 -9.70 -10.06
C TYR A 124 -7.72 -9.80 -11.18
N SER A 125 -8.99 -9.99 -10.80
CA SER A 125 -10.10 -10.06 -11.77
C SER A 125 -10.18 -8.80 -12.63
N TYR A 126 -10.03 -7.62 -12.03
CA TYR A 126 -10.03 -6.37 -12.77
C TYR A 126 -8.80 -6.23 -13.68
N LEU A 127 -7.60 -6.48 -13.17
CA LEU A 127 -6.34 -6.31 -13.90
C LEU A 127 -6.20 -7.27 -15.09
N THR A 128 -6.83 -8.45 -15.02
CA THR A 128 -6.85 -9.42 -16.14
C THR A 128 -7.96 -9.15 -17.16
N ASN A 129 -8.90 -8.25 -16.87
CA ASN A 129 -10.02 -7.88 -17.72
C ASN A 129 -10.14 -6.36 -17.89
N LEU A 130 -9.01 -5.69 -18.06
CA LEU A 130 -8.96 -4.23 -18.20
C LEU A 130 -9.88 -3.74 -19.34
N PRO A 131 -10.70 -2.71 -19.07
CA PRO A 131 -11.52 -2.12 -20.12
C PRO A 131 -10.65 -1.38 -21.14
N SER A 132 -11.10 -1.34 -22.39
CA SER A 132 -10.50 -0.49 -23.41
C SER A 132 -11.10 0.91 -23.29
N THR A 133 -10.31 1.87 -22.84
CA THR A 133 -10.72 3.27 -22.64
C THR A 133 -9.74 4.23 -23.27
N ASP A 134 -10.21 5.45 -23.64
CA ASP A 134 -9.36 6.50 -24.17
C ASP A 134 -8.53 7.20 -23.09
N ILE A 135 -9.01 7.17 -21.84
CA ILE A 135 -8.33 7.71 -20.66
C ILE A 135 -7.72 6.54 -19.89
N MET A 136 -6.50 6.72 -19.37
CA MET A 136 -5.87 5.71 -18.55
C MET A 136 -6.74 5.37 -17.35
N GLN A 137 -6.96 4.08 -17.15
CA GLN A 137 -7.72 3.56 -16.02
C GLN A 137 -6.85 2.69 -15.13
N ILE A 138 -6.90 2.95 -13.83
CA ILE A 138 -6.33 2.10 -12.76
C ILE A 138 -7.46 1.65 -11.84
N CYS A 139 -7.17 0.75 -10.91
CA CYS A 139 -8.12 0.43 -9.85
C CYS A 139 -7.53 0.67 -8.46
N MET A 140 -8.41 0.86 -7.51
CA MET A 140 -8.11 0.90 -6.09
C MET A 140 -9.05 -0.07 -5.37
N VAL A 141 -8.49 -0.92 -4.51
CA VAL A 141 -9.33 -1.70 -3.60
C VAL A 141 -9.62 -0.86 -2.37
N SER A 142 -10.89 -0.55 -2.17
CA SER A 142 -11.39 0.13 -0.98
C SER A 142 -11.85 -0.89 0.07
N PHE A 143 -11.77 -0.48 1.32
CA PHE A 143 -12.26 -1.23 2.48
C PHE A 143 -13.38 -0.46 3.15
N VAL A 144 -14.22 -1.15 3.89
CA VAL A 144 -15.26 -0.51 4.70
C VAL A 144 -14.59 0.09 5.94
N LEU A 145 -14.82 1.36 6.22
CA LEU A 145 -14.15 2.10 7.30
C LEU A 145 -14.14 1.34 8.63
N LYS A 146 -15.27 0.79 9.07
CA LYS A 146 -15.37 0.02 10.32
C LYS A 146 -14.44 -1.19 10.39
N ASN A 147 -14.06 -1.77 9.24
CA ASN A 147 -13.15 -2.91 9.14
C ASN A 147 -11.67 -2.50 9.17
N THR A 148 -11.37 -1.21 9.32
CA THR A 148 -10.01 -0.66 9.31
C THR A 148 -9.67 0.15 10.57
N LEU A 149 -10.62 0.28 11.52
CA LEU A 149 -10.42 1.03 12.76
C LEU A 149 -9.59 0.22 13.76
N SER A 150 -8.84 0.93 14.61
CA SER A 150 -8.08 0.35 15.72
C SER A 150 -8.82 0.55 17.03
N ASP A 151 -8.73 -0.44 17.94
CA ASP A 151 -9.20 -0.30 19.32
C ASP A 151 -8.14 0.40 20.21
N ASN A 152 -6.93 0.66 19.69
CA ASN A 152 -5.78 1.18 20.43
C ASN A 152 -5.52 2.68 20.21
N GLY A 153 -6.31 3.35 19.36
CA GLY A 153 -6.18 4.79 19.13
C GLY A 153 -6.65 5.23 17.74
N GLY A 154 -6.53 6.54 17.52
CA GLY A 154 -6.95 7.18 16.26
C GLY A 154 -6.12 6.74 15.06
N VAL A 155 -6.77 6.55 13.93
CA VAL A 155 -6.16 6.17 12.66
C VAL A 155 -6.34 7.25 11.60
N THR A 156 -5.50 7.22 10.57
CA THR A 156 -5.65 8.08 9.38
C THR A 156 -6.10 7.22 8.20
N ARG A 157 -7.13 7.68 7.48
CA ARG A 157 -7.68 6.99 6.30
C ARG A 157 -7.98 7.95 5.16
N GLY A 158 -7.75 7.49 3.95
CA GLY A 158 -8.25 8.16 2.75
C GLY A 158 -9.74 7.82 2.57
N VAL A 159 -10.63 8.68 3.04
CA VAL A 159 -12.07 8.50 2.87
C VAL A 159 -12.43 8.83 1.42
N CYS A 160 -13.11 7.90 0.74
CA CYS A 160 -13.37 7.98 -0.68
C CYS A 160 -14.80 8.42 -0.98
N GLU A 161 -14.97 9.32 -1.93
CA GLU A 161 -16.25 9.54 -2.62
C GLU A 161 -16.27 8.71 -3.91
N VAL A 162 -17.32 7.90 -4.07
CA VAL A 162 -17.47 6.99 -5.21
C VAL A 162 -18.76 7.34 -5.94
N ASP A 163 -18.68 7.53 -7.26
CA ASP A 163 -19.83 7.86 -8.09
C ASP A 163 -20.75 6.65 -8.34
N GLY A 164 -21.90 6.91 -9.01
CA GLY A 164 -22.90 5.88 -9.35
C GLY A 164 -22.40 4.80 -10.32
N HIS A 165 -21.22 4.96 -10.93
CA HIS A 165 -20.55 4.00 -11.81
C HIS A 165 -19.42 3.24 -11.10
N GLY A 166 -19.19 3.52 -9.82
CA GLY A 166 -18.14 2.94 -9.02
C GLY A 166 -16.75 3.49 -9.37
N MET A 167 -16.69 4.73 -9.83
CA MET A 167 -15.44 5.45 -10.07
C MET A 167 -15.14 6.38 -8.89
N LEU A 168 -13.85 6.52 -8.56
CA LEU A 168 -13.41 7.44 -7.52
C LEU A 168 -13.66 8.88 -7.99
N ALA A 169 -14.47 9.61 -7.24
CA ALA A 169 -14.73 11.03 -7.49
C ALA A 169 -13.78 11.92 -6.68
N ASP A 170 -13.51 11.54 -5.43
CA ASP A 170 -12.59 12.26 -4.53
C ASP A 170 -12.05 11.32 -3.44
N ILE A 171 -10.94 11.74 -2.82
CA ILE A 171 -10.32 11.06 -1.69
C ILE A 171 -9.79 12.08 -0.70
N GLU A 172 -10.32 12.07 0.52
CA GLU A 172 -9.91 12.99 1.59
C GLU A 172 -9.09 12.25 2.65
N GLU A 173 -7.84 12.68 2.87
CA GLU A 173 -7.04 12.15 3.96
C GLU A 173 -7.56 12.65 5.31
N THR A 174 -8.23 11.78 6.03
CA THR A 174 -8.91 12.07 7.28
C THR A 174 -8.13 11.48 8.46
N HIS A 175 -7.73 12.36 9.39
CA HIS A 175 -6.86 12.03 10.50
C HIS A 175 -7.63 11.81 11.80
N ASN A 176 -7.02 11.07 12.73
CA ASN A 176 -7.51 10.85 14.10
C ASN A 176 -8.94 10.31 14.16
N ILE A 177 -9.26 9.35 13.31
CA ILE A 177 -10.54 8.65 13.36
C ILE A 177 -10.48 7.61 14.48
N GLU A 178 -11.25 7.80 15.52
CA GLU A 178 -11.34 6.91 16.68
C GLU A 178 -12.59 6.05 16.63
N LYS A 179 -12.50 4.85 17.21
CA LYS A 179 -13.62 3.92 17.32
C LYS A 179 -14.24 4.06 18.71
N GLU A 180 -15.46 4.57 18.79
CA GLU A 180 -16.22 4.73 20.03
C GLU A 180 -17.62 4.16 19.88
N ASP A 181 -17.99 3.20 20.72
CA ASP A 181 -19.32 2.58 20.74
C ASP A 181 -19.85 2.14 19.36
N GLY A 182 -18.95 1.63 18.51
CA GLY A 182 -19.27 1.18 17.16
C GLY A 182 -19.42 2.31 16.13
N LYS A 183 -19.07 3.55 16.49
CA LYS A 183 -19.02 4.72 15.62
C LYS A 183 -17.60 5.08 15.25
N ALA A 184 -17.43 5.79 14.13
CA ALA A 184 -16.18 6.44 13.74
C ALA A 184 -16.28 7.93 14.08
N VAL A 185 -15.42 8.41 14.96
CA VAL A 185 -15.48 9.75 15.54
C VAL A 185 -14.18 10.50 15.33
N ILE A 186 -14.26 11.79 15.04
CA ILE A 186 -13.12 12.71 15.03
C ILE A 186 -13.42 13.79 16.06
N HIS A 187 -12.59 13.86 17.09
CA HIS A 187 -12.71 14.91 18.11
C HIS A 187 -12.09 16.21 17.61
N LYS A 188 -12.88 17.27 17.53
CA LYS A 188 -12.44 18.64 17.17
C LYS A 188 -12.76 19.62 18.31
N GLU A 189 -12.09 20.75 18.32
CA GLU A 189 -12.30 21.80 19.34
C GLU A 189 -13.75 22.34 19.37
N ASP A 190 -14.40 22.33 18.22
CA ASP A 190 -15.78 22.82 18.02
C ASP A 190 -16.85 21.72 18.12
N GLY A 191 -16.45 20.49 18.43
CA GLY A 191 -17.32 19.34 18.64
C GLY A 191 -16.95 18.13 17.80
N ASP A 192 -17.58 17.00 18.13
CA ASP A 192 -17.31 15.72 17.48
C ASP A 192 -17.91 15.65 16.06
N VAL A 193 -17.12 15.10 15.14
CA VAL A 193 -17.56 14.79 13.77
C VAL A 193 -17.69 13.27 13.65
N PHE A 194 -18.87 12.81 13.23
CA PHE A 194 -19.14 11.40 13.00
C PHE A 194 -19.03 11.07 11.52
N LEU A 195 -18.27 10.05 11.21
CA LEU A 195 -18.19 9.49 9.86
C LEU A 195 -19.14 8.29 9.73
N ASP A 196 -19.63 8.07 8.52
CA ASP A 196 -20.36 6.85 8.21
C ASP A 196 -19.36 5.67 8.27
N VAL A 197 -19.63 4.71 9.16
CA VAL A 197 -18.79 3.53 9.37
C VAL A 197 -18.74 2.61 8.15
N ASP A 198 -19.68 2.76 7.24
CA ASP A 198 -19.75 2.00 5.99
C ASP A 198 -19.08 2.73 4.80
N SER A 199 -18.50 3.92 5.03
CA SER A 199 -17.76 4.65 4.01
C SER A 199 -16.61 3.82 3.42
N PRO A 200 -16.39 3.88 2.10
CA PRO A 200 -15.22 3.28 1.48
C PRO A 200 -13.95 4.08 1.84
N VAL A 201 -12.89 3.37 2.19
CA VAL A 201 -11.59 3.98 2.51
C VAL A 201 -10.45 3.32 1.74
N SER A 202 -9.48 4.13 1.34
CA SER A 202 -8.24 3.65 0.72
C SER A 202 -7.25 3.16 1.80
N MET A 203 -6.68 1.99 1.55
CA MET A 203 -5.60 1.41 2.33
C MET A 203 -4.32 1.20 1.48
N ASN A 204 -4.12 2.06 0.47
CA ASN A 204 -2.97 2.01 -0.46
C ASN A 204 -2.85 0.70 -1.26
N MET A 205 -3.98 0.13 -1.65
CA MET A 205 -4.01 -1.05 -2.53
C MET A 205 -4.43 -0.63 -3.94
N TRP A 206 -3.46 -0.54 -4.86
CA TRP A 206 -3.64 0.05 -6.19
C TRP A 206 -3.27 -0.93 -7.28
N GLY A 207 -4.20 -1.19 -8.21
CA GLY A 207 -3.95 -1.98 -9.42
C GLY A 207 -3.62 -1.06 -10.60
N ILE A 208 -2.45 -1.26 -11.19
CA ILE A 208 -1.82 -0.33 -12.14
C ILE A 208 -1.30 -1.10 -13.34
N THR A 209 -1.16 -0.43 -14.50
CA THR A 209 -0.54 -0.99 -15.70
C THR A 209 0.86 -0.40 -15.95
N PRO A 210 1.74 -1.09 -16.70
CA PRO A 210 3.11 -0.61 -16.93
C PRO A 210 3.21 0.77 -17.62
N GLU A 211 2.20 1.16 -18.38
CA GLU A 211 2.14 2.48 -19.02
C GLU A 211 2.19 3.63 -18.01
N PHE A 212 1.78 3.37 -16.78
CA PHE A 212 1.80 4.34 -15.69
C PHE A 212 3.23 4.74 -15.27
N PHE A 213 4.25 3.94 -15.57
CA PHE A 213 5.64 4.29 -15.28
C PHE A 213 6.11 5.55 -15.98
N GLU A 214 5.63 5.84 -17.20
CA GLU A 214 5.97 7.09 -17.90
C GLU A 214 5.35 8.31 -17.22
N ILE A 215 4.15 8.16 -16.68
CA ILE A 215 3.48 9.21 -15.87
C ILE A 215 4.23 9.42 -14.57
N LEU A 216 4.60 8.33 -13.86
CA LEU A 216 5.39 8.40 -12.63
C LEU A 216 6.74 9.11 -12.86
N LYS A 217 7.42 8.78 -13.95
CA LYS A 217 8.70 9.37 -14.30
C LYS A 217 8.58 10.87 -14.56
N THR A 218 7.62 11.27 -15.39
CA THR A 218 7.37 12.68 -15.70
C THR A 218 6.98 13.45 -14.45
N GLY A 219 6.04 12.92 -13.66
CA GLY A 219 5.61 13.55 -12.40
C GLY A 219 6.74 13.64 -11.36
N PHE A 220 7.64 12.66 -11.30
CA PHE A 220 8.81 12.72 -10.40
C PHE A 220 9.80 13.80 -10.83
N ASP A 221 10.05 13.94 -12.13
CA ASP A 221 10.88 15.02 -12.67
C ASP A 221 10.31 16.41 -12.31
N GLU A 222 9.01 16.61 -12.51
CA GLU A 222 8.32 17.85 -12.15
C GLU A 222 8.32 18.10 -10.64
N PHE A 223 8.11 17.07 -9.84
CA PHE A 223 8.19 17.15 -8.39
C PHE A 223 9.57 17.61 -7.92
N LEU A 224 10.65 17.01 -8.45
CA LEU A 224 12.01 17.41 -8.12
C LEU A 224 12.34 18.84 -8.58
N GLU A 225 11.78 19.29 -9.69
CA GLU A 225 11.96 20.65 -10.21
C GLU A 225 11.33 21.69 -9.28
N LYS A 226 10.09 21.45 -8.83
CA LYS A 226 9.31 22.33 -7.94
C LYS A 226 9.79 22.30 -6.48
N THR A 227 10.43 21.21 -6.04
CA THR A 227 10.88 21.05 -4.66
C THR A 227 12.10 21.96 -4.38
N GLU A 228 12.00 22.77 -3.35
CA GLU A 228 13.10 23.62 -2.91
C GLU A 228 14.29 22.77 -2.42
N SER A 229 15.53 23.20 -2.71
CA SER A 229 16.74 22.47 -2.32
C SER A 229 16.90 22.31 -0.80
N THR A 230 16.21 23.12 -0.01
CA THR A 230 16.18 23.09 1.46
C THR A 230 15.13 22.16 2.01
N ASP A 231 14.14 21.74 1.20
CA ASP A 231 13.12 20.77 1.62
C ASP A 231 13.64 19.33 1.46
N LEU A 232 14.41 18.91 2.44
CA LEU A 232 14.98 17.56 2.49
C LEU A 232 13.99 16.50 2.96
N LYS A 233 12.71 16.86 3.18
CA LYS A 233 11.66 15.95 3.67
C LYS A 233 10.50 15.78 2.69
N ALA A 234 10.45 16.54 1.60
CA ALA A 234 9.41 16.40 0.58
C ALA A 234 9.33 14.95 0.09
N GLU A 235 8.13 14.46 -0.17
CA GLU A 235 7.87 13.09 -0.66
C GLU A 235 6.97 13.12 -1.88
N TYR A 236 7.37 12.38 -2.90
CA TYR A 236 6.57 12.09 -4.08
C TYR A 236 5.64 10.91 -3.76
N LEU A 237 4.44 11.20 -3.29
CA LEU A 237 3.47 10.23 -2.81
C LEU A 237 2.53 9.79 -3.92
N LEU A 238 2.36 8.47 -4.08
CA LEU A 238 1.45 7.90 -5.08
C LEU A 238 0.00 8.40 -4.93
N PRO A 239 -0.62 8.41 -3.71
CA PRO A 239 -1.99 8.89 -3.58
C PRO A 239 -2.18 10.35 -4.00
N THR A 240 -1.23 11.22 -3.64
CA THR A 240 -1.26 12.65 -4.02
C THR A 240 -1.22 12.81 -5.53
N MET A 241 -0.29 12.11 -6.18
CA MET A 241 -0.16 12.16 -7.64
C MET A 241 -1.41 11.62 -8.35
N ILE A 242 -1.99 10.53 -7.85
CA ILE A 242 -3.25 9.99 -8.39
C ILE A 242 -4.38 11.02 -8.25
N GLY A 243 -4.47 11.68 -7.09
CA GLY A 243 -5.47 12.74 -6.84
C GLY A 243 -5.31 13.91 -7.82
N ASP A 244 -4.09 14.36 -8.08
CA ASP A 244 -3.80 15.42 -9.05
C ASP A 244 -4.23 15.01 -10.48
N LEU A 245 -3.89 13.80 -10.91
CA LEU A 245 -4.26 13.27 -12.23
C LEU A 245 -5.77 13.08 -12.39
N LEU A 246 -6.45 12.63 -11.31
CA LEU A 246 -7.90 12.50 -11.27
C LEU A 246 -8.57 13.86 -11.44
N SER A 247 -8.12 14.86 -10.68
CA SER A 247 -8.64 16.25 -10.74
C SER A 247 -8.41 16.90 -12.11
N ASP A 248 -7.29 16.56 -12.77
CA ASP A 248 -6.98 17.02 -14.12
C ASP A 248 -7.76 16.27 -15.23
N GLY A 249 -8.52 15.24 -14.90
CA GLY A 249 -9.22 14.38 -15.86
C GLY A 249 -8.29 13.53 -16.75
N LYS A 250 -7.06 13.28 -16.29
CA LYS A 250 -6.04 12.49 -17.02
C LYS A 250 -6.04 11.02 -16.64
N LEU A 251 -6.72 10.68 -15.55
CA LEU A 251 -6.78 9.35 -14.97
C LEU A 251 -8.20 9.10 -14.48
N GLU A 252 -8.64 7.86 -14.64
CA GLU A 252 -9.84 7.33 -13.99
C GLU A 252 -9.46 6.21 -13.02
N VAL A 253 -10.11 6.16 -11.87
CA VAL A 253 -9.87 5.15 -10.86
C VAL A 253 -11.13 4.35 -10.61
N LYS A 254 -11.12 3.06 -10.99
CA LYS A 254 -12.18 2.13 -10.61
C LYS A 254 -12.03 1.72 -9.16
N VAL A 255 -13.06 1.92 -8.37
CA VAL A 255 -13.10 1.47 -6.98
C VAL A 255 -13.67 0.06 -6.92
N LEU A 256 -12.89 -0.85 -6.37
CA LEU A 256 -13.25 -2.23 -6.07
C LEU A 256 -13.44 -2.34 -4.56
N GLN A 257 -14.57 -2.86 -4.11
CA GLN A 257 -14.85 -2.92 -2.67
C GLN A 257 -14.51 -4.31 -2.11
N SER A 258 -13.72 -4.33 -1.04
CA SER A 258 -13.49 -5.50 -0.20
C SER A 258 -14.25 -5.38 1.12
N HIS A 259 -14.83 -6.51 1.56
CA HIS A 259 -15.49 -6.63 2.86
C HIS A 259 -14.59 -7.32 3.89
N ASP A 260 -13.39 -7.73 3.50
CA ASP A 260 -12.39 -8.29 4.41
C ASP A 260 -12.01 -7.29 5.50
N GLN A 261 -11.55 -7.81 6.62
CA GLN A 261 -10.87 -6.98 7.61
C GLN A 261 -9.48 -6.63 7.12
N TRP A 262 -9.13 -5.36 7.25
CA TRP A 262 -7.77 -4.91 7.09
C TRP A 262 -7.08 -4.85 8.46
N PHE A 263 -5.82 -5.26 8.51
CA PHE A 263 -4.97 -5.15 9.70
C PHE A 263 -3.64 -4.51 9.34
N GLY A 264 -3.23 -3.53 10.13
CA GLY A 264 -1.88 -2.98 10.11
C GLY A 264 -1.27 -3.04 11.50
N VAL A 265 0.03 -3.22 11.60
CA VAL A 265 0.75 -3.14 12.88
C VAL A 265 1.25 -1.72 13.07
N THR A 266 0.36 -0.80 13.43
CA THR A 266 0.70 0.62 13.67
C THR A 266 1.25 0.79 15.08
N TYR A 267 0.59 0.22 16.07
CA TYR A 267 0.97 0.22 17.48
C TYR A 267 1.57 -1.14 17.88
N LYS A 268 2.41 -1.14 18.93
CA LYS A 268 2.99 -2.39 19.43
C LYS A 268 1.91 -3.35 19.94
N GLU A 269 0.87 -2.79 20.48
CA GLU A 269 -0.31 -3.46 21.02
C GLU A 269 -1.13 -4.15 19.92
N ASP A 270 -1.12 -3.64 18.68
CA ASP A 270 -1.83 -4.24 17.56
C ASP A 270 -1.34 -5.66 17.25
N LYS A 271 -0.08 -5.99 17.58
CA LYS A 271 0.48 -7.32 17.33
C LYS A 271 -0.34 -8.46 17.93
N GLU A 272 -0.81 -8.29 19.16
CA GLU A 272 -1.58 -9.34 19.86
C GLU A 272 -2.96 -9.51 19.20
N SER A 273 -3.63 -8.42 18.87
CA SER A 273 -4.94 -8.45 18.19
C SER A 273 -4.86 -9.02 16.78
N VAL A 274 -3.84 -8.64 15.99
CA VAL A 274 -3.59 -9.20 14.66
C VAL A 274 -3.28 -10.70 14.73
N THR A 275 -2.43 -11.11 15.67
CA THR A 275 -2.13 -12.55 15.89
C THR A 275 -3.38 -13.34 16.24
N ALA A 276 -4.25 -12.80 17.10
CA ALA A 276 -5.50 -13.45 17.48
C ALA A 276 -6.49 -13.52 16.30
N ALA A 277 -6.59 -12.45 15.50
CA ALA A 277 -7.44 -12.41 14.32
C ALA A 277 -7.01 -13.44 13.26
N LEU A 278 -5.70 -13.51 12.95
CA LEU A 278 -5.17 -14.50 11.99
C LEU A 278 -5.35 -15.94 12.50
N ARG A 279 -5.15 -16.19 13.80
CA ARG A 279 -5.45 -17.50 14.39
C ARG A 279 -6.92 -17.86 14.19
N GLY A 280 -7.85 -16.93 14.43
CA GLY A 280 -9.26 -17.13 14.20
C GLY A 280 -9.59 -17.45 12.72
N LEU A 281 -8.87 -16.85 11.76
CA LEU A 281 -9.02 -17.16 10.34
C LEU A 281 -8.52 -18.58 10.00
N ILE A 282 -7.42 -19.02 10.63
CA ILE A 282 -6.90 -20.38 10.47
C ILE A 282 -7.90 -21.39 11.07
N GLU A 283 -8.43 -21.13 12.27
CA GLU A 283 -9.43 -22.00 12.93
C GLU A 283 -10.72 -22.12 12.12
N LYS A 284 -11.11 -21.07 11.39
CA LYS A 284 -12.25 -21.06 10.46
C LYS A 284 -11.95 -21.74 9.11
N GLY A 285 -10.70 -22.18 8.88
CA GLY A 285 -10.28 -22.80 7.64
C GLY A 285 -10.08 -21.83 6.46
N VAL A 286 -10.00 -20.52 6.71
CA VAL A 286 -9.69 -19.52 5.68
C VAL A 286 -8.24 -19.68 5.23
N TYR A 287 -7.33 -19.96 6.15
CA TYR A 287 -5.93 -20.29 5.89
C TYR A 287 -5.58 -21.68 6.38
N PRO A 288 -4.64 -22.37 5.70
CA PRO A 288 -4.02 -23.56 6.24
C PRO A 288 -3.18 -23.20 7.49
N SER A 289 -2.88 -24.19 8.32
CA SER A 289 -2.02 -23.99 9.49
C SER A 289 -0.57 -23.61 9.13
N LYS A 290 -0.14 -23.92 7.92
CA LYS A 290 1.14 -23.54 7.31
C LYS A 290 0.87 -23.03 5.90
N LEU A 291 1.33 -21.82 5.56
CA LEU A 291 1.03 -21.18 4.29
C LEU A 291 1.81 -21.78 3.11
N PHE A 292 3.10 -22.09 3.33
CA PHE A 292 4.05 -22.59 2.34
C PHE A 292 4.80 -23.84 2.82
#